data_d1cd848f12091573cf3ddd45dbd1b716
#
_entry.id   d1cd848f12091573cf3ddd45dbd1b716
#
_cell.length_a   1.000
_cell.length_b   1.000
_cell.length_c   1.000
_cell.angle_alpha   90.00
_cell.angle_beta   90.00
_cell.angle_gamma   90.00
#
_symmetry.space_group_name_H-M   'P 1'
#
loop_
_entity.id
_entity.type
_entity.pdbx_description
1 polymer ?
#
loop_
_entity_poly.entity_id
_entity_poly.type
_entity_poly.pdbx_seq_one_letter_code
_entity_poly.pdbx_strand_id
1 'polypeptide(L)'
;MTSRVLTCLLLSVLCALPALGARPVPAPAADGMAMLQRVDTARVQGSPSTLRTELDAQQAKAPKDPMPRVYRAFLALPSDESFAEFKALAVVYPENPWPHVGMGLVYVRWGMLKDAAAPLETARKAVPGFAPALWADGLRLQAEGKPAEAEARLREALTKLDIPRFRTDLALLLAGRPGAAAEARALLVRSVKDWPEQPEALQVLSRLAREAGDAKAGAEAGALLVALQPHDREAHRRQAEAWLAAGDKAQAVKMLERYSTLGGAEPAVLSTWVKLAVELDRPEDEAKALVRLAAATPKDPEPLLRLATLAEAKQDVAATEARLDQAAALAPERADIQVRRARLLLKLERYFEAMAAYRAALAAPERPVPEAAEEAAQLTKKLHLPASPAKGTVEQIYDRVSLGLVALYLEHLMEKPDLKGNLKVRVDLDPTGKATNVVVLYDSLQDVLITHSAHVAFMDAQYPPGSEPQVYQYVFRPPPR
;
A
#
# COMPACT_ATOMS: atom_id res chain seq x y z
N MET A 1 62.64 16.37 -70.15
CA MET A 1 61.16 16.63 -70.23
C MET A 1 60.43 15.88 -69.14
N THR A 2 60.76 16.05 -67.86
CA THR A 2 60.11 15.26 -66.79
C THR A 2 59.89 16.08 -65.50
N SER A 3 59.95 17.44 -65.52
CA SER A 3 59.80 18.23 -64.31
C SER A 3 58.67 19.27 -64.35
N ARG A 4 57.89 19.37 -65.41
CA ARG A 4 56.80 20.36 -65.53
C ARG A 4 55.37 19.77 -65.46
N VAL A 5 55.21 18.48 -65.43
CA VAL A 5 53.90 17.82 -65.39
C VAL A 5 53.45 17.51 -63.94
N LEU A 6 54.39 17.43 -62.98
CA LEU A 6 54.04 17.11 -61.58
C LEU A 6 53.56 18.31 -60.75
N THR A 7 53.84 19.55 -61.23
CA THR A 7 53.48 20.77 -60.50
C THR A 7 52.05 21.26 -60.79
N CYS A 8 51.46 20.83 -61.95
CA CYS A 8 50.10 21.21 -62.28
C CYS A 8 49.04 20.25 -61.67
N LEU A 9 49.43 19.05 -61.24
CA LEU A 9 48.50 18.09 -60.59
C LEU A 9 48.30 18.34 -59.10
N LEU A 10 49.23 19.04 -58.46
CA LEU A 10 49.13 19.41 -57.05
C LEU A 10 48.33 20.71 -56.80
N LEU A 11 48.15 21.58 -57.84
CA LEU A 11 47.34 22.80 -57.69
C LEU A 11 45.86 22.59 -58.04
N SER A 12 45.48 21.50 -58.70
CA SER A 12 44.07 21.19 -59.01
C SER A 12 43.34 20.42 -57.91
N VAL A 13 44.02 19.90 -56.90
CA VAL A 13 43.44 19.23 -55.74
C VAL A 13 43.14 20.23 -54.60
N LEU A 14 43.68 21.44 -54.63
CA LEU A 14 43.45 22.46 -53.60
C LEU A 14 42.21 23.36 -53.86
N CYS A 15 41.52 23.21 -54.98
CA CYS A 15 40.36 24.05 -55.31
C CYS A 15 38.98 23.37 -55.22
N ALA A 16 38.89 22.19 -54.66
CA ALA A 16 37.61 21.52 -54.44
C ALA A 16 37.42 21.13 -52.96
N LEU A 17 37.75 22.04 -52.01
CA LEU A 17 37.11 21.97 -50.72
C LEU A 17 35.68 22.52 -50.90
N PRO A 18 34.61 21.71 -50.66
CA PRO A 18 33.28 22.24 -50.66
C PRO A 18 33.24 23.38 -49.66
N ALA A 19 32.62 24.50 -50.02
CA ALA A 19 32.36 25.58 -49.11
C ALA A 19 31.77 24.96 -47.84
N LEU A 20 32.54 24.99 -46.77
CA LEU A 20 32.06 24.60 -45.45
C LEU A 20 30.82 25.47 -45.18
N GLY A 21 29.63 24.90 -45.42
CA GLY A 21 28.41 25.52 -45.06
C GLY A 21 28.51 25.99 -43.59
N ALA A 22 27.88 27.14 -43.32
CA ALA A 22 27.95 27.75 -41.99
C ALA A 22 27.89 26.66 -40.90
N ARG A 23 28.95 26.56 -40.05
CA ARG A 23 29.01 25.57 -38.98
C ARG A 23 27.83 25.84 -38.06
N PRO A 24 27.08 24.79 -37.65
CA PRO A 24 25.93 25.00 -36.78
C PRO A 24 26.40 25.65 -35.47
N VAL A 25 25.71 26.73 -35.11
CA VAL A 25 25.94 27.44 -33.84
C VAL A 25 25.65 26.48 -32.70
N PRO A 26 26.54 26.34 -31.69
CA PRO A 26 26.26 25.46 -30.55
C PRO A 26 25.00 25.94 -29.83
N ALA A 27 24.20 24.98 -29.33
CA ALA A 27 23.01 25.31 -28.58
C ALA A 27 23.35 26.20 -27.37
N PRO A 28 22.52 27.22 -27.09
CA PRO A 28 22.68 28.04 -25.89
C PRO A 28 22.81 27.17 -24.62
N ALA A 29 23.56 27.65 -23.64
CA ALA A 29 23.75 26.90 -22.39
C ALA A 29 22.40 26.55 -21.71
N ALA A 30 21.41 27.45 -21.72
CA ALA A 30 20.09 27.24 -21.16
C ALA A 30 19.33 26.08 -21.86
N ASP A 31 19.27 26.09 -23.19
CA ASP A 31 18.55 25.08 -23.96
C ASP A 31 19.18 23.69 -23.80
N GLY A 32 20.53 23.63 -23.84
CA GLY A 32 21.25 22.39 -23.61
C GLY A 32 21.05 21.83 -22.21
N MET A 33 21.04 22.67 -21.19
CA MET A 33 20.77 22.26 -19.82
C MET A 33 19.32 21.86 -19.60
N ALA A 34 18.35 22.51 -20.24
CA ALA A 34 16.96 22.09 -20.23
C ALA A 34 16.79 20.68 -20.83
N MET A 35 17.53 20.37 -21.91
CA MET A 35 17.50 19.03 -22.48
C MET A 35 18.20 18.01 -21.56
N LEU A 36 19.29 18.35 -20.87
CA LEU A 36 19.91 17.48 -19.87
C LEU A 36 18.97 17.20 -18.68
N GLN A 37 18.18 18.17 -18.26
CA GLN A 37 17.13 17.97 -17.28
C GLN A 37 16.10 16.95 -17.78
N ARG A 38 15.65 17.03 -19.06
CA ARG A 38 14.79 16.00 -19.67
C ARG A 38 15.44 14.62 -19.68
N VAL A 39 16.75 14.54 -19.95
CA VAL A 39 17.50 13.27 -19.89
C VAL A 39 17.45 12.67 -18.49
N ASP A 40 17.69 13.47 -17.46
CA ASP A 40 17.65 13.00 -16.07
C ASP A 40 16.22 12.61 -15.64
N THR A 41 15.22 13.40 -16.00
CA THR A 41 13.80 13.06 -15.77
C THR A 41 13.41 11.75 -16.45
N ALA A 42 13.80 11.55 -17.70
CA ALA A 42 13.52 10.31 -18.45
C ALA A 42 14.14 9.06 -17.77
N ARG A 43 15.32 9.21 -17.17
CA ARG A 43 15.96 8.13 -16.38
C ARG A 43 15.19 7.82 -15.11
N VAL A 44 14.79 8.86 -14.36
CA VAL A 44 14.02 8.69 -13.12
C VAL A 44 12.65 8.05 -13.38
N GLN A 45 11.99 8.46 -14.46
CA GLN A 45 10.68 7.94 -14.86
C GLN A 45 10.72 6.59 -15.62
N GLY A 46 11.90 6.06 -15.88
CA GLY A 46 12.06 4.79 -16.60
C GLY A 46 11.68 4.86 -18.09
N SER A 47 11.73 6.06 -18.70
CA SER A 47 11.33 6.30 -20.10
C SER A 47 12.48 6.74 -21.05
N PRO A 48 13.74 6.24 -20.89
CA PRO A 48 14.84 6.68 -21.72
C PRO A 48 14.69 6.29 -23.20
N SER A 49 14.00 5.19 -23.51
CA SER A 49 13.73 4.74 -24.88
C SER A 49 12.85 5.72 -25.66
N THR A 50 11.86 6.31 -25.01
CA THR A 50 10.97 7.31 -25.61
C THR A 50 11.75 8.56 -26.01
N LEU A 51 12.57 9.08 -25.09
CA LEU A 51 13.42 10.23 -25.37
C LEU A 51 14.45 9.94 -26.48
N ARG A 52 15.03 8.72 -26.50
CA ARG A 52 15.94 8.29 -27.56
C ARG A 52 15.25 8.35 -28.93
N THR A 53 14.06 7.79 -29.07
CA THR A 53 13.28 7.81 -30.32
C THR A 53 13.00 9.24 -30.79
N GLU A 54 12.67 10.13 -29.85
CA GLU A 54 12.45 11.55 -30.15
C GLU A 54 13.72 12.23 -30.70
N LEU A 55 14.89 11.99 -30.06
CA LEU A 55 16.17 12.53 -30.49
C LEU A 55 16.60 11.97 -31.86
N ASP A 56 16.33 10.70 -32.14
CA ASP A 56 16.61 10.08 -33.46
C ASP A 56 15.74 10.72 -34.55
N ALA A 57 14.47 11.01 -34.26
CA ALA A 57 13.59 11.71 -35.19
C ALA A 57 14.02 13.19 -35.42
N GLN A 58 14.55 13.87 -34.39
CA GLN A 58 15.13 15.21 -34.53
C GLN A 58 16.39 15.17 -35.41
N GLN A 59 17.28 14.20 -35.19
CA GLN A 59 18.47 14.02 -36.01
C GLN A 59 18.15 13.74 -37.47
N ALA A 60 17.12 12.94 -37.75
CA ALA A 60 16.67 12.66 -39.11
C ALA A 60 16.15 13.93 -39.85
N LYS A 61 15.48 14.82 -39.12
CA LYS A 61 14.97 16.10 -39.65
C LYS A 61 16.09 17.14 -39.87
N ALA A 62 17.12 17.11 -39.04
CA ALA A 62 18.24 18.04 -39.08
C ALA A 62 19.59 17.29 -39.02
N PRO A 63 20.01 16.59 -40.10
CA PRO A 63 21.18 15.71 -40.09
C PRO A 63 22.51 16.41 -39.77
N LYS A 64 22.58 17.72 -40.04
CA LYS A 64 23.78 18.55 -39.79
C LYS A 64 23.85 19.13 -38.38
N ASP A 65 22.74 19.07 -37.62
CA ASP A 65 22.72 19.52 -36.22
C ASP A 65 23.39 18.48 -35.32
N PRO A 66 24.49 18.79 -34.63
CA PRO A 66 25.14 17.82 -33.73
C PRO A 66 24.37 17.59 -32.42
N MET A 67 23.45 18.49 -32.03
CA MET A 67 22.88 18.49 -30.70
C MET A 67 22.02 17.26 -30.35
N PRO A 68 21.18 16.73 -31.23
CA PRO A 68 20.47 15.48 -30.91
C PRO A 68 21.42 14.31 -30.61
N ARG A 69 22.57 14.22 -31.32
CA ARG A 69 23.60 13.21 -31.03
C ARG A 69 24.28 13.47 -29.69
N VAL A 70 24.60 14.71 -29.38
CA VAL A 70 25.14 15.13 -28.07
C VAL A 70 24.18 14.70 -26.95
N TYR A 71 22.88 15.00 -27.05
CA TYR A 71 21.90 14.63 -26.03
C TYR A 71 21.70 13.13 -25.89
N ARG A 72 21.75 12.39 -27.00
CA ARG A 72 21.71 10.93 -26.99
C ARG A 72 22.94 10.33 -26.29
N ALA A 73 24.11 10.89 -26.50
CA ALA A 73 25.32 10.49 -25.77
C ALA A 73 25.19 10.80 -24.27
N PHE A 74 24.61 11.94 -23.89
CA PHE A 74 24.26 12.22 -22.49
C PHE A 74 23.29 11.22 -21.90
N LEU A 75 22.28 10.77 -22.68
CA LEU A 75 21.32 9.74 -22.24
C LEU A 75 21.98 8.39 -21.95
N ALA A 76 23.07 8.07 -22.64
CA ALA A 76 23.86 6.84 -22.48
C ALA A 76 24.98 6.92 -21.43
N LEU A 77 25.15 8.06 -20.72
CA LEU A 77 26.18 8.24 -19.71
C LEU A 77 26.02 7.31 -18.49
N PRO A 78 27.15 6.79 -17.90
CA PRO A 78 28.48 6.72 -18.47
C PRO A 78 28.67 5.41 -19.23
N SER A 79 29.10 5.46 -20.48
CA SER A 79 29.41 4.27 -21.28
C SER A 79 30.52 4.54 -22.28
N ASP A 80 31.23 3.50 -22.73
CA ASP A 80 32.25 3.60 -23.78
C ASP A 80 31.64 4.15 -25.06
N GLU A 81 30.39 3.77 -25.39
CA GLU A 81 29.64 4.29 -26.54
C GLU A 81 29.45 5.80 -26.44
N SER A 82 29.02 6.31 -25.25
CA SER A 82 28.83 7.74 -25.06
C SER A 82 30.14 8.52 -25.17
N PHE A 83 31.23 7.97 -24.63
CA PHE A 83 32.55 8.60 -24.74
C PHE A 83 33.05 8.64 -26.19
N ALA A 84 32.94 7.55 -26.93
CA ALA A 84 33.32 7.48 -28.36
C ALA A 84 32.52 8.49 -29.19
N GLU A 85 31.23 8.64 -28.92
CA GLU A 85 30.35 9.59 -29.61
C GLU A 85 30.75 11.04 -29.30
N PHE A 86 31.00 11.40 -28.03
CA PHE A 86 31.49 12.73 -27.69
C PHE A 86 32.85 13.02 -28.34
N LYS A 87 33.77 12.05 -28.37
CA LYS A 87 35.05 12.19 -29.01
C LYS A 87 34.93 12.43 -30.53
N ALA A 88 34.05 11.66 -31.21
CA ALA A 88 33.78 11.85 -32.63
C ALA A 88 33.17 13.23 -32.91
N LEU A 89 32.23 13.67 -32.09
CA LEU A 89 31.58 14.98 -32.22
C LEU A 89 32.60 16.13 -31.96
N ALA A 90 33.51 16.01 -30.99
CA ALA A 90 34.53 16.98 -30.71
C ALA A 90 35.53 17.15 -31.88
N VAL A 91 35.80 16.08 -32.63
CA VAL A 91 36.65 16.18 -33.85
C VAL A 91 35.94 16.91 -34.99
N VAL A 92 34.65 16.62 -35.19
CA VAL A 92 33.84 17.22 -36.29
C VAL A 92 33.43 18.65 -35.99
N TYR A 93 33.16 18.94 -34.70
CA TYR A 93 32.67 20.24 -34.21
C TYR A 93 33.55 20.79 -33.08
N PRO A 94 34.84 21.12 -33.33
CA PRO A 94 35.80 21.46 -32.28
C PRO A 94 35.46 22.73 -31.47
N GLU A 95 34.66 23.63 -32.04
CA GLU A 95 34.20 24.86 -31.37
C GLU A 95 32.93 24.66 -30.55
N ASN A 96 32.28 23.47 -30.66
CA ASN A 96 31.11 23.15 -29.85
C ASN A 96 31.57 22.69 -28.45
N PRO A 97 31.21 23.42 -27.37
CA PRO A 97 31.69 23.08 -26.02
C PRO A 97 31.02 21.82 -25.46
N TRP A 98 29.84 21.45 -25.95
CA TRP A 98 29.04 20.34 -25.38
C TRP A 98 29.67 18.96 -25.44
N PRO A 99 30.28 18.52 -26.56
CA PRO A 99 31.01 17.24 -26.57
C PRO A 99 32.16 17.22 -25.56
N HIS A 100 32.86 18.32 -25.35
CA HIS A 100 33.94 18.43 -24.39
C HIS A 100 33.44 18.37 -22.95
N VAL A 101 32.30 19.01 -22.65
CA VAL A 101 31.62 18.85 -21.34
C VAL A 101 31.22 17.39 -21.12
N GLY A 102 30.66 16.73 -22.15
CA GLY A 102 30.27 15.31 -22.09
C GLY A 102 31.47 14.41 -21.77
N MET A 103 32.63 14.58 -22.49
CA MET A 103 33.85 13.84 -22.21
C MET A 103 34.34 14.06 -20.77
N GLY A 104 34.35 15.31 -20.29
CA GLY A 104 34.70 15.65 -18.93
C GLY A 104 33.84 14.93 -17.89
N LEU A 105 32.51 14.91 -18.08
CA LEU A 105 31.59 14.22 -17.19
C LEU A 105 31.74 12.68 -17.24
N VAL A 106 32.03 12.08 -18.42
CA VAL A 106 32.38 10.65 -18.51
C VAL A 106 33.60 10.34 -17.67
N TYR A 107 34.68 11.10 -17.82
CA TYR A 107 35.90 10.91 -17.03
C TYR A 107 35.67 11.08 -15.52
N VAL A 108 34.86 12.07 -15.11
CA VAL A 108 34.46 12.23 -13.69
C VAL A 108 33.76 10.99 -13.17
N ARG A 109 32.80 10.45 -13.94
CA ARG A 109 32.06 9.23 -13.57
C ARG A 109 32.94 7.98 -13.54
N TRP A 110 33.96 7.91 -14.34
CA TRP A 110 34.94 6.81 -14.32
C TRP A 110 36.04 6.98 -13.24
N GLY A 111 36.05 8.11 -12.51
CA GLY A 111 37.08 8.41 -11.53
C GLY A 111 38.42 8.87 -12.14
N MET A 112 38.46 9.10 -13.47
CA MET A 112 39.64 9.58 -14.22
C MET A 112 39.71 11.11 -14.15
N LEU A 113 39.86 11.64 -12.92
CA LEU A 113 39.69 13.07 -12.64
C LEU A 113 40.72 13.96 -13.30
N LYS A 114 41.97 13.45 -13.45
CA LYS A 114 43.07 14.19 -14.14
C LYS A 114 42.74 14.35 -15.64
N ASP A 115 42.21 13.31 -16.26
CA ASP A 115 41.88 13.29 -17.68
C ASP A 115 40.66 14.16 -18.00
N ALA A 116 39.78 14.36 -17.03
CA ALA A 116 38.62 15.26 -17.15
C ALA A 116 38.98 16.74 -17.31
N ALA A 117 40.16 17.16 -16.80
CA ALA A 117 40.55 18.57 -16.79
C ALA A 117 40.77 19.15 -18.21
N ALA A 118 41.43 18.42 -19.11
CA ALA A 118 41.74 18.88 -20.46
C ALA A 118 40.49 19.16 -21.32
N PRO A 119 39.53 18.26 -21.45
CA PRO A 119 38.31 18.57 -22.23
C PRO A 119 37.48 19.69 -21.60
N LEU A 120 37.36 19.81 -20.29
CA LEU A 120 36.63 20.90 -19.63
C LEU A 120 37.34 22.28 -19.88
N GLU A 121 38.66 22.29 -19.87
CA GLU A 121 39.41 23.50 -20.23
C GLU A 121 39.19 23.86 -21.71
N THR A 122 39.16 22.89 -22.61
CA THR A 122 38.85 23.12 -24.03
C THR A 122 37.44 23.72 -24.21
N ALA A 123 36.44 23.19 -23.48
CA ALA A 123 35.08 23.75 -23.49
C ALA A 123 35.02 25.22 -23.04
N ARG A 124 35.82 25.58 -21.99
CA ARG A 124 35.89 26.95 -21.48
C ARG A 124 36.61 27.90 -22.42
N LYS A 125 37.60 27.39 -23.16
CA LYS A 125 38.30 28.18 -24.19
C LYS A 125 37.42 28.40 -25.42
N ALA A 126 36.68 27.40 -25.84
CA ALA A 126 35.74 27.49 -26.97
C ALA A 126 34.65 28.55 -26.72
N VAL A 127 34.09 28.56 -25.49
CA VAL A 127 33.06 29.54 -25.07
C VAL A 127 33.42 30.05 -23.67
N PRO A 128 34.06 31.23 -23.56
CA PRO A 128 34.39 31.82 -22.27
C PRO A 128 33.16 32.02 -21.39
N GLY A 129 33.24 31.53 -20.13
CA GLY A 129 32.13 31.61 -19.18
C GLY A 129 30.97 30.64 -19.46
N PHE A 130 31.20 29.58 -20.24
CA PHE A 130 30.19 28.54 -20.50
C PHE A 130 29.81 27.83 -19.21
N ALA A 131 28.64 28.15 -18.69
CA ALA A 131 28.16 27.66 -17.39
C ALA A 131 28.20 26.12 -17.25
N PRO A 132 27.81 25.30 -18.27
CA PRO A 132 27.91 23.83 -18.16
C PRO A 132 29.37 23.33 -17.97
N ALA A 133 30.37 23.98 -18.55
CA ALA A 133 31.76 23.60 -18.34
C ALA A 133 32.28 23.98 -16.93
N LEU A 134 31.86 25.13 -16.41
CA LEU A 134 32.15 25.53 -15.03
C LEU A 134 31.49 24.57 -14.02
N TRP A 135 30.25 24.20 -14.25
CA TRP A 135 29.54 23.20 -13.44
C TRP A 135 30.23 21.83 -13.46
N ALA A 136 30.57 21.31 -14.64
CA ALA A 136 31.26 20.02 -14.76
C ALA A 136 32.64 20.04 -14.11
N ASP A 137 33.36 21.16 -14.19
CA ASP A 137 34.67 21.37 -13.49
C ASP A 137 34.46 21.39 -11.96
N GLY A 138 33.37 21.99 -11.48
CA GLY A 138 32.96 21.94 -10.07
C GLY A 138 32.76 20.51 -9.57
N LEU A 139 32.06 19.68 -10.35
CA LEU A 139 31.85 18.24 -10.03
C LEU A 139 33.16 17.47 -10.03
N ARG A 140 34.08 17.77 -10.98
CA ARG A 140 35.42 17.17 -11.00
C ARG A 140 36.22 17.53 -9.74
N LEU A 141 36.25 18.80 -9.36
CA LEU A 141 36.96 19.29 -8.17
C LEU A 141 36.38 18.70 -6.87
N GLN A 142 35.07 18.55 -6.81
CA GLN A 142 34.39 17.86 -5.70
C GLN A 142 34.88 16.41 -5.58
N ALA A 143 34.92 15.69 -6.70
CA ALA A 143 35.41 14.31 -6.76
C ALA A 143 36.91 14.19 -6.42
N GLU A 144 37.70 15.23 -6.72
CA GLU A 144 39.12 15.32 -6.31
C GLU A 144 39.34 15.61 -4.81
N GLY A 145 38.25 15.83 -4.04
CA GLY A 145 38.35 16.20 -2.62
C GLY A 145 38.78 17.66 -2.39
N LYS A 146 38.48 18.56 -3.34
CA LYS A 146 38.77 20.00 -3.30
C LYS A 146 37.48 20.81 -3.13
N PRO A 147 36.75 20.70 -1.99
CA PRO A 147 35.40 21.26 -1.85
C PRO A 147 35.34 22.79 -1.96
N ALA A 148 36.37 23.51 -1.52
CA ALA A 148 36.39 24.97 -1.62
C ALA A 148 36.50 25.47 -3.08
N GLU A 149 37.36 24.81 -3.89
CA GLU A 149 37.48 25.12 -5.32
C GLU A 149 36.23 24.70 -6.08
N ALA A 150 35.66 23.54 -5.73
CA ALA A 150 34.37 23.05 -6.29
C ALA A 150 33.23 24.04 -6.04
N GLU A 151 33.11 24.52 -4.80
CA GLU A 151 32.10 25.52 -4.44
C GLU A 151 32.26 26.80 -5.27
N ALA A 152 33.49 27.30 -5.41
CA ALA A 152 33.77 28.50 -6.22
C ALA A 152 33.30 28.31 -7.67
N ARG A 153 33.59 27.15 -8.29
CA ARG A 153 33.16 26.83 -9.66
C ARG A 153 31.64 26.67 -9.79
N LEU A 154 30.99 25.98 -8.84
CA LEU A 154 29.54 25.82 -8.85
C LEU A 154 28.81 27.14 -8.65
N ARG A 155 29.30 28.02 -7.78
CA ARG A 155 28.75 29.38 -7.61
C ARG A 155 28.97 30.23 -8.87
N GLU A 156 30.13 30.14 -9.50
CA GLU A 156 30.38 30.83 -10.78
C GLU A 156 29.39 30.33 -11.87
N ALA A 157 29.19 29.03 -12.00
CA ALA A 157 28.23 28.46 -12.93
C ALA A 157 26.82 28.99 -12.65
N LEU A 158 26.39 28.99 -11.39
CA LEU A 158 25.08 29.46 -10.95
C LEU A 158 24.87 30.97 -11.23
N THR A 159 25.93 31.80 -11.11
CA THR A 159 25.82 33.22 -11.48
C THR A 159 25.67 33.46 -12.97
N LYS A 160 26.17 32.55 -13.82
CA LYS A 160 26.03 32.62 -15.28
C LYS A 160 24.66 32.06 -15.75
N LEU A 161 24.14 31.04 -15.06
CA LEU A 161 22.89 30.38 -15.40
C LEU A 161 22.24 29.81 -14.14
N ASP A 162 21.16 30.44 -13.66
CA ASP A 162 20.42 30.01 -12.46
C ASP A 162 19.37 28.95 -12.84
N ILE A 163 19.75 27.67 -12.74
CA ILE A 163 18.90 26.53 -13.06
C ILE A 163 18.86 25.51 -11.92
N PRO A 164 17.83 24.67 -11.84
CA PRO A 164 17.66 23.69 -10.77
C PRO A 164 18.88 22.77 -10.57
N ARG A 165 19.46 22.26 -11.66
CA ARG A 165 20.61 21.37 -11.58
C ARG A 165 21.81 21.98 -10.86
N PHE A 166 22.16 23.22 -11.18
CA PHE A 166 23.31 23.88 -10.55
C PHE A 166 23.03 24.22 -9.09
N ARG A 167 21.79 24.61 -8.76
CA ARG A 167 21.37 24.81 -7.37
C ARG A 167 21.48 23.51 -6.58
N THR A 168 21.02 22.38 -7.15
CA THR A 168 21.11 21.07 -6.51
C THR A 168 22.54 20.66 -6.23
N ASP A 169 23.41 20.66 -7.24
CA ASP A 169 24.78 20.18 -7.07
C ASP A 169 25.57 21.07 -6.09
N LEU A 170 25.38 22.39 -6.11
CA LEU A 170 25.93 23.27 -5.08
C LEU A 170 25.37 22.96 -3.70
N ALA A 171 24.06 22.75 -3.58
CA ALA A 171 23.42 22.43 -2.30
C ALA A 171 23.87 21.08 -1.73
N LEU A 172 24.06 20.07 -2.56
CA LEU A 172 24.59 18.77 -2.15
C LEU A 172 26.01 18.89 -1.60
N LEU A 173 26.86 19.69 -2.24
CA LEU A 173 28.20 20.00 -1.72
C LEU A 173 28.12 20.71 -0.36
N LEU A 174 27.26 21.73 -0.24
CA LEU A 174 27.10 22.53 0.98
C LEU A 174 26.46 21.72 2.13
N ALA A 175 25.62 20.75 1.83
CA ALA A 175 24.96 19.90 2.84
C ALA A 175 25.92 19.06 3.69
N GLY A 176 27.12 18.79 3.19
CA GLY A 176 28.20 18.14 3.92
C GLY A 176 29.10 19.10 4.71
N ARG A 177 28.90 20.42 4.61
CA ARG A 177 29.77 21.43 5.21
C ARG A 177 29.17 22.00 6.51
N PRO A 178 29.92 22.02 7.62
CA PRO A 178 29.47 22.65 8.86
C PRO A 178 29.03 24.10 8.65
N GLY A 179 27.84 24.47 9.17
CA GLY A 179 27.30 25.82 9.11
C GLY A 179 26.62 26.22 7.78
N ALA A 180 26.68 25.40 6.73
CA ALA A 180 26.08 25.72 5.42
C ALA A 180 24.70 25.06 5.19
N ALA A 181 24.19 24.32 6.17
CA ALA A 181 22.92 23.56 6.04
C ALA A 181 21.71 24.44 5.68
N ALA A 182 21.63 25.66 6.22
CA ALA A 182 20.53 26.58 5.93
C ALA A 182 20.55 27.06 4.45
N GLU A 183 21.73 27.38 3.91
CA GLU A 183 21.90 27.76 2.51
C GLU A 183 21.61 26.56 1.59
N ALA A 184 22.13 25.38 1.91
CA ALA A 184 21.84 24.15 1.18
C ALA A 184 20.33 23.89 1.09
N ARG A 185 19.63 23.98 2.23
CA ARG A 185 18.18 23.83 2.29
C ARG A 185 17.46 24.86 1.40
N ALA A 186 17.84 26.13 1.46
CA ALA A 186 17.22 27.18 0.65
C ALA A 186 17.39 26.94 -0.86
N LEU A 187 18.58 26.50 -1.28
CA LEU A 187 18.85 26.14 -2.67
C LEU A 187 18.02 24.93 -3.11
N LEU A 188 17.93 23.88 -2.27
CA LEU A 188 17.13 22.68 -2.57
C LEU A 188 15.63 22.98 -2.67
N VAL A 189 15.07 23.79 -1.78
CA VAL A 189 13.66 24.21 -1.85
C VAL A 189 13.35 24.87 -3.20
N ARG A 190 14.22 25.81 -3.64
CA ARG A 190 14.05 26.43 -4.96
C ARG A 190 14.24 25.44 -6.11
N SER A 191 15.20 24.53 -5.97
CA SER A 191 15.50 23.53 -7.00
C SER A 191 14.35 22.57 -7.21
N VAL A 192 13.81 21.94 -6.13
CA VAL A 192 12.72 20.97 -6.23
C VAL A 192 11.38 21.59 -6.58
N LYS A 193 11.19 22.90 -6.32
CA LYS A 193 10.02 23.65 -6.81
C LYS A 193 10.00 23.74 -8.33
N ASP A 194 11.16 24.01 -8.95
CA ASP A 194 11.26 24.20 -10.40
C ASP A 194 11.47 22.85 -11.13
N TRP A 195 12.01 21.85 -10.44
CA TRP A 195 12.23 20.49 -10.95
C TRP A 195 12.11 19.46 -9.82
N PRO A 196 10.93 18.85 -9.60
CA PRO A 196 10.69 17.91 -8.50
C PRO A 196 11.26 16.50 -8.72
N GLU A 197 11.58 16.10 -9.96
CA GLU A 197 12.06 14.75 -10.29
C GLU A 197 13.55 14.56 -9.98
N GLN A 198 13.98 14.97 -8.77
CA GLN A 198 15.36 14.88 -8.28
C GLN A 198 15.43 14.07 -6.98
N PRO A 199 15.51 12.71 -7.03
CA PRO A 199 15.45 11.87 -5.83
C PRO A 199 16.52 12.25 -4.79
N GLU A 200 17.74 12.51 -5.21
CA GLU A 200 18.85 12.87 -4.32
C GLU A 200 18.61 14.23 -3.62
N ALA A 201 18.16 15.22 -4.37
CA ALA A 201 17.79 16.54 -3.82
C ALA A 201 16.67 16.42 -2.78
N LEU A 202 15.62 15.65 -3.07
CA LEU A 202 14.50 15.42 -2.16
C LEU A 202 14.93 14.67 -0.89
N GLN A 203 15.82 13.69 -1.03
CA GLN A 203 16.36 12.94 0.11
C GLN A 203 17.15 13.86 1.04
N VAL A 204 18.05 14.68 0.49
CA VAL A 204 18.88 15.61 1.27
C VAL A 204 18.01 16.72 1.87
N LEU A 205 17.04 17.25 1.12
CA LEU A 205 16.10 18.26 1.62
C LEU A 205 15.28 17.71 2.81
N SER A 206 14.75 16.51 2.68
CA SER A 206 14.00 15.84 3.76
C SER A 206 14.87 15.68 5.03
N ARG A 207 16.12 15.28 4.87
CA ARG A 207 17.06 15.16 5.98
C ARG A 207 17.37 16.52 6.64
N LEU A 208 17.76 17.52 5.86
CA LEU A 208 18.12 18.86 6.36
C LEU A 208 16.93 19.55 7.04
N ALA A 209 15.70 19.36 6.52
CA ALA A 209 14.50 19.90 7.15
C ALA A 209 14.26 19.29 8.54
N ARG A 210 14.38 17.97 8.66
CA ARG A 210 14.24 17.27 9.96
C ARG A 210 15.33 17.67 10.96
N GLU A 211 16.58 17.78 10.50
CA GLU A 211 17.72 18.23 11.34
C GLU A 211 17.50 19.67 11.85
N ALA A 212 16.82 20.49 11.07
CA ALA A 212 16.44 21.85 11.46
C ALA A 212 15.15 21.93 12.34
N GLY A 213 14.57 20.78 12.71
CA GLY A 213 13.34 20.72 13.48
C GLY A 213 12.04 20.96 12.69
N ASP A 214 12.13 21.10 11.37
CA ASP A 214 10.98 21.29 10.48
C ASP A 214 10.49 19.93 9.94
N ALA A 215 9.84 19.17 10.84
CA ALA A 215 9.35 17.83 10.52
C ALA A 215 8.34 17.82 9.36
N LYS A 216 7.52 18.88 9.24
CA LYS A 216 6.52 19.01 8.17
C LYS A 216 7.20 19.16 6.81
N ALA A 217 8.13 20.09 6.64
CA ALA A 217 8.86 20.26 5.38
C ALA A 217 9.67 19.00 5.04
N GLY A 218 10.22 18.30 6.06
CA GLY A 218 10.87 17.02 5.87
C GLY A 218 9.95 15.93 5.33
N ALA A 219 8.72 15.85 5.85
CA ALA A 219 7.71 14.91 5.40
C ALA A 219 7.19 15.25 3.99
N GLU A 220 6.99 16.54 3.68
CA GLU A 220 6.58 17.00 2.35
C GLU A 220 7.61 16.62 1.28
N ALA A 221 8.90 16.86 1.53
CA ALA A 221 9.98 16.45 0.62
C ALA A 221 10.06 14.93 0.46
N GLY A 222 9.89 14.19 1.56
CA GLY A 222 9.83 12.72 1.54
C GLY A 222 8.63 12.19 0.74
N ALA A 223 7.48 12.85 0.78
CA ALA A 223 6.30 12.47 0.01
C ALA A 223 6.54 12.60 -1.51
N LEU A 224 7.22 13.65 -1.95
CA LEU A 224 7.64 13.79 -3.34
C LEU A 224 8.60 12.67 -3.76
N LEU A 225 9.55 12.31 -2.87
CA LEU A 225 10.47 11.21 -3.13
C LEU A 225 9.73 9.87 -3.29
N VAL A 226 8.77 9.58 -2.40
CA VAL A 226 7.94 8.37 -2.49
C VAL A 226 7.09 8.36 -3.78
N ALA A 227 6.61 9.52 -4.23
CA ALA A 227 5.87 9.63 -5.49
C ALA A 227 6.70 9.24 -6.72
N LEU A 228 8.03 9.41 -6.67
CA LEU A 228 8.96 8.94 -7.70
C LEU A 228 9.21 7.43 -7.64
N GLN A 229 8.90 6.78 -6.52
CA GLN A 229 9.08 5.34 -6.27
C GLN A 229 7.78 4.69 -5.80
N PRO A 230 6.69 4.73 -6.58
CA PRO A 230 5.34 4.40 -6.13
C PRO A 230 5.14 2.92 -5.75
N HIS A 231 6.08 2.05 -6.09
CA HIS A 231 6.03 0.60 -5.82
C HIS A 231 6.94 0.16 -4.65
N ASP A 232 7.70 1.08 -4.05
CA ASP A 232 8.51 0.77 -2.86
C ASP A 232 7.64 0.86 -1.59
N ARG A 233 7.18 -0.29 -1.10
CA ARG A 233 6.35 -0.37 0.12
C ARG A 233 7.08 0.17 1.35
N GLU A 234 8.39 -0.07 1.48
CA GLU A 234 9.17 0.39 2.63
C GLU A 234 9.36 1.92 2.62
N ALA A 235 9.42 2.52 1.44
CA ALA A 235 9.38 3.98 1.31
C ALA A 235 8.06 4.55 1.84
N HIS A 236 6.91 3.91 1.52
CA HIS A 236 5.61 4.31 2.07
C HIS A 236 5.53 4.16 3.58
N ARG A 237 6.07 3.06 4.17
CA ARG A 237 6.12 2.87 5.62
C ARG A 237 6.92 3.98 6.31
N ARG A 238 8.16 4.22 5.84
CA ARG A 238 9.00 5.30 6.37
C ARG A 238 8.35 6.68 6.23
N GLN A 239 7.65 6.90 5.14
CA GLN A 239 6.93 8.16 4.91
C GLN A 239 5.73 8.33 5.84
N ALA A 240 5.04 7.25 6.20
CA ALA A 240 3.99 7.29 7.22
C ALA A 240 4.56 7.73 8.59
N GLU A 241 5.71 7.18 8.98
CA GLU A 241 6.42 7.56 10.21
C GLU A 241 6.84 9.05 10.18
N ALA A 242 7.29 9.55 9.02
CA ALA A 242 7.65 10.96 8.86
C ALA A 242 6.42 11.88 9.01
N TRP A 243 5.27 11.51 8.46
CA TRP A 243 4.02 12.25 8.65
C TRP A 243 3.51 12.22 10.09
N LEU A 244 3.68 11.09 10.80
CA LEU A 244 3.37 11.02 12.24
C LEU A 244 4.25 11.95 13.06
N ALA A 245 5.55 11.98 12.77
CA ALA A 245 6.47 12.91 13.40
C ALA A 245 6.12 14.38 13.10
N ALA A 246 5.54 14.66 11.94
CA ALA A 246 5.04 15.98 11.56
C ALA A 246 3.65 16.31 12.13
N GLY A 247 2.99 15.36 12.83
CA GLY A 247 1.65 15.51 13.40
C GLY A 247 0.50 15.34 12.39
N ASP A 248 0.79 15.01 11.12
CA ASP A 248 -0.24 14.82 10.09
C ASP A 248 -0.67 13.34 9.99
N LYS A 249 -1.58 12.95 10.90
CA LYS A 249 -2.15 11.60 10.96
C LYS A 249 -2.90 11.22 9.68
N ALA A 250 -3.52 12.19 9.01
CA ALA A 250 -4.31 11.94 7.80
C ALA A 250 -3.43 11.53 6.62
N GLN A 251 -2.27 12.16 6.45
CA GLN A 251 -1.28 11.74 5.45
C GLN A 251 -0.63 10.41 5.82
N ALA A 252 -0.36 10.18 7.10
CA ALA A 252 0.16 8.90 7.56
C ALA A 252 -0.77 7.72 7.20
N VAL A 253 -2.09 7.87 7.41
CA VAL A 253 -3.09 6.85 7.01
C VAL A 253 -3.01 6.53 5.53
N LYS A 254 -2.91 7.53 4.65
CA LYS A 254 -2.76 7.31 3.20
C LYS A 254 -1.51 6.50 2.85
N MET A 255 -0.40 6.78 3.53
CA MET A 255 0.85 6.05 3.31
C MET A 255 0.76 4.60 3.80
N LEU A 256 0.11 4.36 4.94
CA LEU A 256 -0.13 3.02 5.49
C LEU A 256 -1.10 2.20 4.62
N GLU A 257 -2.15 2.81 4.09
CA GLU A 257 -3.01 2.18 3.11
C GLU A 257 -2.21 1.74 1.87
N ARG A 258 -1.35 2.62 1.35
CA ARG A 258 -0.51 2.30 0.19
C ARG A 258 0.51 1.21 0.51
N TYR A 259 1.18 1.27 1.68
CA TYR A 259 2.05 0.19 2.18
C TYR A 259 1.34 -1.17 2.14
N SER A 260 0.12 -1.22 2.68
CA SER A 260 -0.69 -2.45 2.71
C SER A 260 -1.10 -2.93 1.32
N THR A 261 -1.48 -2.03 0.40
CA THR A 261 -1.85 -2.40 -0.99
C THR A 261 -0.65 -2.95 -1.77
N LEU A 262 0.56 -2.59 -1.40
CA LEU A 262 1.81 -3.11 -1.97
C LEU A 262 2.29 -4.43 -1.30
N GLY A 263 1.42 -5.06 -0.50
CA GLY A 263 1.72 -6.33 0.16
C GLY A 263 2.44 -6.19 1.50
N GLY A 264 2.46 -5.00 2.09
CA GLY A 264 2.92 -4.80 3.46
C GLY A 264 1.95 -5.45 4.46
N ALA A 265 2.46 -6.36 5.29
CA ALA A 265 1.66 -7.17 6.20
C ALA A 265 2.25 -7.23 7.63
N GLU A 266 3.11 -6.30 8.00
CA GLU A 266 3.68 -6.25 9.34
C GLU A 266 2.59 -5.87 10.36
N PRO A 267 2.27 -6.75 11.36
CA PRO A 267 1.16 -6.51 12.29
C PRO A 267 1.25 -5.19 13.06
N ALA A 268 2.45 -4.80 13.48
CA ALA A 268 2.67 -3.55 14.21
C ALA A 268 2.31 -2.31 13.37
N VAL A 269 2.66 -2.33 12.08
CA VAL A 269 2.35 -1.25 11.13
C VAL A 269 0.84 -1.20 10.85
N LEU A 270 0.21 -2.36 10.63
CA LEU A 270 -1.24 -2.46 10.43
C LEU A 270 -2.04 -2.03 11.66
N SER A 271 -1.58 -2.40 12.87
CA SER A 271 -2.17 -1.95 14.14
C SER A 271 -2.07 -0.43 14.30
N THR A 272 -0.96 0.17 13.86
CA THR A 272 -0.82 1.62 13.83
C THR A 272 -1.85 2.25 12.91
N TRP A 273 -2.10 1.66 11.73
CA TRP A 273 -3.14 2.14 10.81
C TRP A 273 -4.53 2.06 11.43
N VAL A 274 -4.89 0.92 12.07
CA VAL A 274 -6.17 0.79 12.82
C VAL A 274 -6.31 1.91 13.85
N LYS A 275 -5.28 2.10 14.69
CA LYS A 275 -5.29 3.13 15.73
C LYS A 275 -5.53 4.54 15.18
N LEU A 276 -4.82 4.90 14.11
CA LEU A 276 -4.96 6.22 13.48
C LEU A 276 -6.34 6.41 12.84
N ALA A 277 -6.90 5.36 12.22
CA ALA A 277 -8.24 5.40 11.64
C ALA A 277 -9.31 5.64 12.70
N VAL A 278 -9.18 4.99 13.88
CA VAL A 278 -10.05 5.23 15.04
C VAL A 278 -9.90 6.67 15.55
N GLU A 279 -8.66 7.14 15.74
CA GLU A 279 -8.40 8.52 16.25
C GLU A 279 -8.93 9.61 15.31
N LEU A 280 -9.03 9.32 14.01
CA LEU A 280 -9.54 10.25 12.99
C LEU A 280 -11.03 10.06 12.70
N ASP A 281 -11.72 9.16 13.41
CA ASP A 281 -13.11 8.79 13.17
C ASP A 281 -13.38 8.38 11.69
N ARG A 282 -12.53 7.46 11.17
CA ARG A 282 -12.61 6.95 9.80
C ARG A 282 -12.93 5.45 9.79
N PRO A 283 -14.20 5.08 10.00
CA PRO A 283 -14.60 3.67 10.14
C PRO A 283 -14.34 2.81 8.90
N GLU A 284 -14.31 3.42 7.69
CA GLU A 284 -13.99 2.69 6.47
C GLU A 284 -12.50 2.34 6.38
N ASP A 285 -11.62 3.27 6.74
CA ASP A 285 -10.18 3.03 6.80
C ASP A 285 -9.84 2.04 7.92
N GLU A 286 -10.55 2.15 9.07
CA GLU A 286 -10.45 1.19 10.17
C GLU A 286 -10.82 -0.23 9.70
N ALA A 287 -11.94 -0.38 9.00
CA ALA A 287 -12.38 -1.68 8.50
C ALA A 287 -11.38 -2.29 7.51
N LYS A 288 -10.83 -1.48 6.58
CA LYS A 288 -9.77 -1.92 5.65
C LYS A 288 -8.53 -2.40 6.41
N ALA A 289 -8.07 -1.61 7.39
CA ALA A 289 -6.90 -1.93 8.19
C ALA A 289 -7.10 -3.21 9.01
N LEU A 290 -8.27 -3.39 9.63
CA LEU A 290 -8.63 -4.59 10.40
C LEU A 290 -8.69 -5.86 9.53
N VAL A 291 -9.21 -5.77 8.31
CA VAL A 291 -9.20 -6.91 7.36
C VAL A 291 -7.77 -7.35 7.06
N ARG A 292 -6.86 -6.40 6.85
CA ARG A 292 -5.45 -6.70 6.62
C ARG A 292 -4.76 -7.25 7.87
N LEU A 293 -5.09 -6.70 9.04
CA LEU A 293 -4.54 -7.15 10.32
C LEU A 293 -5.01 -8.57 10.63
N ALA A 294 -6.30 -8.89 10.45
CA ALA A 294 -6.81 -10.24 10.63
C ALA A 294 -6.09 -11.27 9.74
N ALA A 295 -5.81 -10.90 8.49
CA ALA A 295 -5.04 -11.76 7.59
C ALA A 295 -3.57 -11.93 8.04
N ALA A 296 -2.98 -10.90 8.64
CA ALA A 296 -1.61 -10.93 9.16
C ALA A 296 -1.48 -11.64 10.51
N THR A 297 -2.59 -11.71 11.27
CA THR A 297 -2.66 -12.34 12.60
C THR A 297 -3.76 -13.42 12.65
N PRO A 298 -3.64 -14.52 11.90
CA PRO A 298 -4.73 -15.48 11.68
C PRO A 298 -5.20 -16.25 12.92
N LYS A 299 -4.49 -16.09 14.06
CA LYS A 299 -4.87 -16.71 15.35
C LYS A 299 -5.46 -15.70 16.35
N ASP A 300 -5.48 -14.42 16.00
CA ASP A 300 -6.00 -13.35 16.86
C ASP A 300 -7.46 -13.03 16.50
N PRO A 301 -8.44 -13.29 17.38
CA PRO A 301 -9.84 -12.98 17.12
C PRO A 301 -10.18 -11.47 17.23
N GLU A 302 -9.33 -10.65 17.86
CA GLU A 302 -9.66 -9.25 18.17
C GLU A 302 -9.96 -8.40 16.92
N PRO A 303 -9.22 -8.50 15.79
CA PRO A 303 -9.58 -7.77 14.58
C PRO A 303 -10.96 -8.13 14.04
N LEU A 304 -11.35 -9.43 14.15
CA LEU A 304 -12.67 -9.90 13.71
C LEU A 304 -13.78 -9.38 14.61
N LEU A 305 -13.56 -9.37 15.93
CA LEU A 305 -14.51 -8.81 16.91
C LEU A 305 -14.73 -7.31 16.68
N ARG A 306 -13.69 -6.58 16.35
CA ARG A 306 -13.81 -5.16 16.03
C ARG A 306 -14.54 -4.94 14.70
N LEU A 307 -14.28 -5.78 13.68
CA LEU A 307 -15.03 -5.76 12.42
C LEU A 307 -16.52 -6.07 12.65
N ALA A 308 -16.86 -7.02 13.53
CA ALA A 308 -18.23 -7.28 13.93
C ALA A 308 -18.89 -6.04 14.55
N THR A 309 -18.16 -5.31 15.43
CA THR A 309 -18.68 -4.05 16.01
C THR A 309 -18.97 -2.98 14.95
N LEU A 310 -18.09 -2.85 13.96
CA LEU A 310 -18.30 -1.90 12.85
C LEU A 310 -19.48 -2.30 11.97
N ALA A 311 -19.69 -3.61 11.75
CA ALA A 311 -20.83 -4.13 11.01
C ALA A 311 -22.15 -3.93 11.78
N GLU A 312 -22.14 -4.16 13.11
CA GLU A 312 -23.31 -3.87 13.98
C GLU A 312 -23.70 -2.40 13.93
N ALA A 313 -22.75 -1.49 13.96
CA ALA A 313 -23.02 -0.05 13.86
C ALA A 313 -23.65 0.34 12.51
N LYS A 314 -23.35 -0.42 11.45
CA LYS A 314 -23.97 -0.27 10.11
C LYS A 314 -25.25 -1.06 9.93
N GLN A 315 -25.70 -1.79 10.97
CA GLN A 315 -26.84 -2.70 10.92
C GLN A 315 -26.71 -3.82 9.86
N ASP A 316 -25.47 -4.16 9.49
CA ASP A 316 -25.15 -5.26 8.58
C ASP A 316 -25.10 -6.57 9.37
N VAL A 317 -26.27 -7.19 9.51
CA VAL A 317 -26.45 -8.42 10.28
C VAL A 317 -25.63 -9.57 9.72
N ALA A 318 -25.58 -9.72 8.39
CA ALA A 318 -24.88 -10.82 7.74
C ALA A 318 -23.35 -10.70 7.95
N ALA A 319 -22.79 -9.51 7.79
CA ALA A 319 -21.39 -9.28 8.08
C ALA A 319 -21.08 -9.48 9.57
N THR A 320 -21.94 -9.02 10.47
CA THR A 320 -21.79 -9.21 11.92
C THR A 320 -21.73 -10.69 12.28
N GLU A 321 -22.69 -11.49 11.81
CA GLU A 321 -22.74 -12.93 12.04
C GLU A 321 -21.47 -13.63 11.52
N ALA A 322 -21.12 -13.37 10.27
CA ALA A 322 -19.94 -13.98 9.65
C ALA A 322 -18.63 -13.69 10.45
N ARG A 323 -18.48 -12.47 10.97
CA ARG A 323 -17.28 -12.11 11.75
C ARG A 323 -17.29 -12.73 13.14
N LEU A 324 -18.44 -12.82 13.80
CA LEU A 324 -18.57 -13.49 15.09
C LEU A 324 -18.34 -15.01 14.97
N ASP A 325 -18.85 -15.64 13.91
CA ASP A 325 -18.62 -17.07 13.65
C ASP A 325 -17.14 -17.36 13.39
N GLN A 326 -16.46 -16.52 12.61
CA GLN A 326 -15.01 -16.63 12.40
C GLN A 326 -14.24 -16.47 13.71
N ALA A 327 -14.59 -15.49 14.54
CA ALA A 327 -13.94 -15.25 15.83
C ALA A 327 -14.20 -16.44 16.80
N ALA A 328 -15.41 -16.98 16.85
CA ALA A 328 -15.76 -18.14 17.69
C ALA A 328 -15.03 -19.42 17.24
N ALA A 329 -14.79 -19.57 15.94
CA ALA A 329 -14.00 -20.71 15.44
C ALA A 329 -12.50 -20.59 15.78
N LEU A 330 -11.96 -19.37 15.87
CA LEU A 330 -10.56 -19.13 16.26
C LEU A 330 -10.34 -19.28 17.76
N ALA A 331 -11.29 -18.89 18.59
CA ALA A 331 -11.19 -18.90 20.04
C ALA A 331 -12.46 -19.46 20.70
N PRO A 332 -12.73 -20.77 20.54
CA PRO A 332 -13.91 -21.41 21.08
C PRO A 332 -13.96 -21.41 22.62
N GLU A 333 -12.81 -21.27 23.27
CA GLU A 333 -12.62 -21.17 24.72
C GLU A 333 -13.02 -19.80 25.31
N ARG A 334 -13.33 -18.81 24.49
CA ARG A 334 -13.71 -17.47 24.92
C ARG A 334 -15.21 -17.29 25.08
N ALA A 335 -15.68 -17.21 26.32
CA ALA A 335 -17.08 -17.07 26.65
C ALA A 335 -17.71 -15.76 26.12
N ASP A 336 -16.96 -14.65 26.15
CA ASP A 336 -17.44 -13.33 25.67
C ASP A 336 -17.83 -13.37 24.17
N ILE A 337 -17.09 -14.10 23.35
CA ILE A 337 -17.40 -14.28 21.92
C ILE A 337 -18.69 -15.08 21.74
N GLN A 338 -18.80 -16.19 22.47
CA GLN A 338 -19.98 -17.06 22.39
C GLN A 338 -21.24 -16.35 22.87
N VAL A 339 -21.18 -15.55 23.96
CA VAL A 339 -22.31 -14.73 24.41
C VAL A 339 -22.72 -13.71 23.39
N ARG A 340 -21.77 -13.02 22.78
CA ARG A 340 -22.04 -12.00 21.75
C ARG A 340 -22.75 -12.64 20.53
N ARG A 341 -22.29 -13.84 20.15
CA ARG A 341 -22.94 -14.64 19.11
C ARG A 341 -24.36 -15.06 19.50
N ALA A 342 -24.56 -15.54 20.72
CA ALA A 342 -25.87 -15.93 21.24
C ALA A 342 -26.86 -14.76 21.22
N ARG A 343 -26.44 -13.57 21.68
CA ARG A 343 -27.28 -12.36 21.67
C ARG A 343 -27.68 -11.94 20.26
N LEU A 344 -26.80 -12.08 19.27
CA LEU A 344 -27.13 -11.82 17.87
C LEU A 344 -28.17 -12.83 17.37
N LEU A 345 -27.97 -14.12 17.64
CA LEU A 345 -28.88 -15.19 17.23
C LEU A 345 -30.28 -15.05 17.87
N LEU A 346 -30.34 -14.56 19.12
CA LEU A 346 -31.63 -14.21 19.76
C LEU A 346 -32.38 -13.11 19.02
N LYS A 347 -31.70 -12.07 18.59
CA LYS A 347 -32.29 -10.98 17.79
C LYS A 347 -32.83 -11.48 16.44
N LEU A 348 -32.21 -12.54 15.92
CA LEU A 348 -32.62 -13.19 14.67
C LEU A 348 -33.66 -14.29 14.87
N GLU A 349 -34.17 -14.48 16.10
CA GLU A 349 -35.12 -15.53 16.48
C GLU A 349 -34.61 -16.96 16.21
N ARG A 350 -33.29 -17.12 16.10
CA ARG A 350 -32.62 -18.42 15.92
C ARG A 350 -32.30 -19.07 17.28
N TYR A 351 -33.39 -19.37 18.04
CA TYR A 351 -33.30 -19.74 19.44
C TYR A 351 -32.52 -21.02 19.72
N PHE A 352 -32.60 -22.02 18.83
CA PHE A 352 -31.81 -23.24 18.94
C PHE A 352 -30.31 -22.93 18.92
N GLU A 353 -29.86 -22.18 17.96
CA GLU A 353 -28.44 -21.82 17.80
C GLU A 353 -27.99 -20.87 18.90
N ALA A 354 -28.86 -19.97 19.34
CA ALA A 354 -28.57 -19.11 20.50
C ALA A 354 -28.35 -19.92 21.78
N MET A 355 -29.18 -20.97 22.03
CA MET A 355 -29.00 -21.85 23.16
C MET A 355 -27.69 -22.63 23.08
N ALA A 356 -27.33 -23.13 21.90
CA ALA A 356 -26.04 -23.80 21.69
C ALA A 356 -24.85 -22.85 21.96
N ALA A 357 -24.93 -21.59 21.54
CA ALA A 357 -23.90 -20.57 21.79
C ALA A 357 -23.81 -20.21 23.28
N TYR A 358 -24.93 -20.07 24.01
CA TYR A 358 -24.89 -19.88 25.47
C TYR A 358 -24.27 -21.05 26.22
N ARG A 359 -24.56 -22.29 25.82
CA ARG A 359 -23.93 -23.47 26.40
C ARG A 359 -22.42 -23.50 26.14
N ALA A 360 -22.01 -23.16 24.95
CA ALA A 360 -20.60 -23.01 24.63
C ALA A 360 -19.94 -21.92 25.51
N ALA A 361 -20.63 -20.81 25.73
CA ALA A 361 -20.14 -19.74 26.61
C ALA A 361 -19.97 -20.19 28.06
N LEU A 362 -20.96 -20.95 28.60
CA LEU A 362 -20.92 -21.45 29.98
C LEU A 362 -19.86 -22.56 30.19
N ALA A 363 -19.51 -23.26 29.13
CA ALA A 363 -18.44 -24.27 29.14
C ALA A 363 -17.04 -23.66 28.89
N ALA A 364 -16.96 -22.46 28.35
CA ALA A 364 -15.71 -21.81 27.96
C ALA A 364 -14.99 -21.25 29.20
N PRO A 365 -13.69 -21.55 29.42
CA PRO A 365 -12.95 -21.12 30.59
C PRO A 365 -12.44 -19.68 30.53
N GLU A 366 -12.30 -19.11 29.34
CA GLU A 366 -11.72 -17.79 29.16
C GLU A 366 -12.77 -16.69 29.07
N ARG A 367 -12.48 -15.56 29.71
CA ARG A 367 -13.35 -14.35 29.72
C ARG A 367 -14.81 -14.66 30.04
N PRO A 368 -15.10 -15.26 31.19
CA PRO A 368 -16.48 -15.58 31.58
C PRO A 368 -17.36 -14.33 31.64
N VAL A 369 -18.60 -14.48 31.17
CA VAL A 369 -19.61 -13.41 31.18
C VAL A 369 -20.63 -13.77 32.26
N PRO A 370 -20.70 -13.03 33.37
CA PRO A 370 -21.57 -13.37 34.50
C PRO A 370 -23.04 -13.50 34.12
N GLU A 371 -23.51 -12.69 33.20
CA GLU A 371 -24.90 -12.64 32.73
C GLU A 371 -25.30 -13.83 31.84
N ALA A 372 -24.32 -14.58 31.30
CA ALA A 372 -24.57 -15.68 30.38
C ALA A 372 -25.49 -16.76 30.93
N ALA A 373 -25.33 -17.09 32.21
CA ALA A 373 -26.14 -18.11 32.89
C ALA A 373 -27.61 -17.64 33.04
N GLU A 374 -27.81 -16.38 33.40
CA GLU A 374 -29.14 -15.80 33.53
C GLU A 374 -29.84 -15.68 32.17
N GLU A 375 -29.13 -15.21 31.15
CA GLU A 375 -29.64 -15.09 29.77
C GLU A 375 -30.00 -16.47 29.21
N ALA A 376 -29.19 -17.49 29.43
CA ALA A 376 -29.48 -18.87 29.07
C ALA A 376 -30.73 -19.43 29.81
N ALA A 377 -30.84 -19.12 31.10
CA ALA A 377 -32.03 -19.52 31.88
C ALA A 377 -33.31 -18.83 31.41
N GLN A 378 -33.23 -17.55 31.07
CA GLN A 378 -34.34 -16.80 30.45
C GLN A 378 -34.79 -17.42 29.13
N LEU A 379 -33.83 -17.82 28.27
CA LEU A 379 -34.10 -18.50 27.01
C LEU A 379 -34.72 -19.89 27.27
N THR A 380 -34.20 -20.64 28.26
CA THR A 380 -34.77 -21.93 28.68
C THR A 380 -36.23 -21.79 29.08
N LYS A 381 -36.55 -20.77 29.88
CA LYS A 381 -37.93 -20.46 30.28
C LYS A 381 -38.82 -20.06 29.09
N LYS A 382 -38.30 -19.18 28.21
CA LYS A 382 -39.01 -18.74 27.00
C LYS A 382 -39.37 -19.91 26.07
N LEU A 383 -38.52 -20.91 25.97
CA LEU A 383 -38.75 -22.11 25.15
C LEU A 383 -39.50 -23.21 25.89
N HIS A 384 -39.99 -22.99 27.12
CA HIS A 384 -40.63 -24.01 27.95
C HIS A 384 -39.85 -25.35 28.04
N LEU A 385 -38.51 -25.26 28.06
CA LEU A 385 -37.69 -26.47 28.13
C LEU A 385 -37.83 -27.13 29.51
N PRO A 386 -37.75 -28.48 29.58
CA PRO A 386 -37.74 -29.19 30.87
C PRO A 386 -36.55 -28.76 31.72
N ALA A 387 -36.74 -28.68 33.05
CA ALA A 387 -35.70 -28.25 34.01
C ALA A 387 -34.43 -29.11 33.97
N SER A 388 -34.51 -30.30 33.47
CA SER A 388 -33.40 -31.21 33.16
C SER A 388 -33.66 -31.94 31.85
N PRO A 389 -32.63 -32.36 31.09
CA PRO A 389 -32.78 -33.12 29.86
C PRO A 389 -33.74 -34.30 30.04
N ALA A 390 -34.63 -34.52 29.09
CA ALA A 390 -35.54 -35.66 29.09
C ALA A 390 -34.71 -36.96 29.01
N LYS A 391 -34.95 -37.90 29.89
CA LYS A 391 -34.21 -39.15 29.97
C LYS A 391 -35.17 -40.31 30.27
N GLY A 392 -34.95 -41.44 29.64
CA GLY A 392 -35.78 -42.63 29.86
C GLY A 392 -36.06 -43.39 28.56
N THR A 393 -37.21 -44.09 28.49
CA THR A 393 -37.67 -44.73 27.24
C THR A 393 -38.03 -43.69 26.20
N VAL A 394 -38.11 -44.10 24.93
CA VAL A 394 -38.54 -43.24 23.83
C VAL A 394 -39.89 -42.55 24.11
N GLU A 395 -40.83 -43.31 24.70
CA GLU A 395 -42.15 -42.77 25.06
C GLU A 395 -42.06 -41.75 26.20
N GLN A 396 -41.29 -42.03 27.25
CA GLN A 396 -41.10 -41.07 28.35
C GLN A 396 -40.45 -39.76 27.88
N ILE A 397 -39.53 -39.82 26.92
CA ILE A 397 -38.88 -38.66 26.32
C ILE A 397 -39.96 -37.87 25.53
N TYR A 398 -40.75 -38.55 24.69
CA TYR A 398 -41.84 -37.95 23.95
C TYR A 398 -42.82 -37.21 24.86
N ASP A 399 -43.32 -37.87 25.91
CA ASP A 399 -44.29 -37.30 26.85
C ASP A 399 -43.73 -36.06 27.54
N ARG A 400 -42.47 -36.12 27.98
CA ARG A 400 -41.80 -35.00 28.68
C ARG A 400 -41.56 -33.80 27.81
N VAL A 401 -41.19 -34.00 26.55
CA VAL A 401 -41.05 -32.92 25.57
C VAL A 401 -42.43 -32.36 25.20
N SER A 402 -43.41 -33.23 25.01
CA SER A 402 -44.77 -32.85 24.69
C SER A 402 -45.38 -31.90 25.71
N LEU A 403 -45.14 -32.10 27.00
CA LEU A 403 -45.65 -31.20 28.06
C LEU A 403 -45.17 -29.74 27.84
N GLY A 404 -43.89 -29.53 27.52
CA GLY A 404 -43.37 -28.19 27.22
C GLY A 404 -43.95 -27.59 25.97
N LEU A 405 -44.06 -28.39 24.89
CA LEU A 405 -44.63 -27.91 23.62
C LEU A 405 -46.12 -27.57 23.72
N VAL A 406 -46.86 -28.36 24.46
CA VAL A 406 -48.30 -28.10 24.70
C VAL A 406 -48.48 -26.84 25.55
N ALA A 407 -47.67 -26.67 26.60
CA ALA A 407 -47.74 -25.46 27.42
C ALA A 407 -47.44 -24.20 26.61
N LEU A 408 -46.41 -24.23 25.76
CA LEU A 408 -46.07 -23.14 24.85
C LEU A 408 -47.15 -22.88 23.80
N TYR A 409 -47.75 -23.94 23.26
CA TYR A 409 -48.85 -23.83 22.33
C TYR A 409 -50.11 -23.16 22.98
N LEU A 410 -50.44 -23.55 24.20
CA LEU A 410 -51.59 -22.97 24.95
C LEU A 410 -51.36 -21.48 25.26
N GLU A 411 -50.13 -21.08 25.56
CA GLU A 411 -49.76 -19.68 25.74
C GLU A 411 -49.95 -18.89 24.43
N HIS A 412 -49.47 -19.43 23.29
CA HIS A 412 -49.60 -18.77 21.99
C HIS A 412 -51.05 -18.74 21.48
N LEU A 413 -51.93 -19.66 21.90
CA LEU A 413 -53.34 -19.60 21.57
C LEU A 413 -54.04 -18.38 22.21
N MET A 414 -53.55 -17.83 23.30
CA MET A 414 -54.09 -16.59 23.90
C MET A 414 -53.88 -15.40 22.99
N GLU A 415 -52.75 -15.39 22.24
CA GLU A 415 -52.40 -14.33 21.29
C GLU A 415 -52.95 -14.62 19.87
N LYS A 416 -52.97 -15.91 19.48
CA LYS A 416 -53.36 -16.40 18.14
C LYS A 416 -54.43 -17.50 18.29
N PRO A 417 -55.69 -17.18 18.53
CA PRO A 417 -56.75 -18.18 18.85
C PRO A 417 -56.95 -19.24 17.77
N ASP A 418 -56.62 -18.96 16.53
CA ASP A 418 -56.81 -19.88 15.40
C ASP A 418 -55.51 -20.64 15.03
N LEU A 419 -54.46 -20.56 15.87
CA LEU A 419 -53.19 -21.26 15.64
C LEU A 419 -53.44 -22.77 15.57
N LYS A 420 -53.12 -23.37 14.43
CA LYS A 420 -53.29 -24.82 14.18
C LYS A 420 -52.25 -25.29 13.17
N GLY A 421 -51.80 -26.52 13.29
CA GLY A 421 -50.87 -27.10 12.34
C GLY A 421 -50.23 -28.40 12.86
N ASN A 422 -49.31 -28.90 12.09
CA ASN A 422 -48.57 -30.10 12.42
C ASN A 422 -47.08 -29.78 12.44
N LEU A 423 -46.37 -30.36 13.40
CA LEU A 423 -44.92 -30.37 13.45
C LEU A 423 -44.43 -31.82 13.44
N LYS A 424 -43.55 -32.16 12.52
CA LYS A 424 -42.94 -33.49 12.42
C LYS A 424 -41.43 -33.34 12.43
N VAL A 425 -40.77 -34.00 13.37
CA VAL A 425 -39.32 -33.95 13.55
C VAL A 425 -38.72 -35.34 13.54
N ARG A 426 -37.53 -35.48 12.99
CA ARG A 426 -36.68 -36.68 13.09
C ARG A 426 -35.49 -36.37 13.97
N VAL A 427 -35.19 -37.29 14.86
CA VAL A 427 -34.03 -37.24 15.76
C VAL A 427 -33.07 -38.34 15.36
N ASP A 428 -31.88 -37.98 14.91
CA ASP A 428 -30.83 -38.92 14.60
C ASP A 428 -29.99 -39.19 15.88
N LEU A 429 -29.68 -40.43 16.16
CA LEU A 429 -29.04 -40.87 17.41
C LEU A 429 -27.69 -41.52 17.15
N ASP A 430 -26.75 -41.37 18.07
CA ASP A 430 -25.52 -42.16 18.10
C ASP A 430 -25.78 -43.48 18.86
N PRO A 431 -24.83 -44.45 18.81
CA PRO A 431 -24.97 -45.72 19.50
C PRO A 431 -25.13 -45.60 21.03
N THR A 432 -24.76 -44.48 21.63
CA THR A 432 -24.89 -44.22 23.07
C THR A 432 -26.27 -43.69 23.46
N GLY A 433 -27.15 -43.43 22.49
CA GLY A 433 -28.47 -42.84 22.67
C GLY A 433 -28.45 -41.34 22.82
N LYS A 434 -27.35 -40.66 22.43
CA LYS A 434 -27.29 -39.21 22.37
C LYS A 434 -27.79 -38.71 21.02
N ALA A 435 -28.63 -37.68 21.03
CA ALA A 435 -29.08 -37.03 19.80
C ALA A 435 -27.89 -36.33 19.11
N THR A 436 -27.73 -36.59 17.81
CA THR A 436 -26.68 -36.00 16.95
C THR A 436 -27.24 -34.95 16.04
N ASN A 437 -28.52 -35.06 15.69
CA ASN A 437 -29.20 -34.13 14.84
C ASN A 437 -30.72 -34.18 15.07
N VAL A 438 -31.40 -33.05 14.89
CA VAL A 438 -32.88 -32.95 14.88
C VAL A 438 -33.27 -32.23 13.60
N VAL A 439 -34.04 -32.93 12.76
CA VAL A 439 -34.48 -32.42 11.45
C VAL A 439 -35.98 -32.20 11.47
N VAL A 440 -36.43 -30.99 11.14
CA VAL A 440 -37.83 -30.69 10.89
C VAL A 440 -38.21 -31.23 9.53
N LEU A 441 -39.02 -32.28 9.51
CA LEU A 441 -39.49 -32.92 8.29
C LEU A 441 -40.70 -32.19 7.70
N TYR A 442 -41.54 -31.63 8.57
CA TYR A 442 -42.74 -30.91 8.18
C TYR A 442 -43.15 -29.94 9.28
N ASP A 443 -43.50 -28.72 8.93
CA ASP A 443 -44.03 -27.70 9.84
C ASP A 443 -45.08 -26.87 9.12
N SER A 444 -46.35 -27.13 9.39
CA SER A 444 -47.48 -26.30 8.97
C SER A 444 -48.00 -25.41 10.10
N LEU A 445 -47.46 -25.55 11.30
CA LEU A 445 -47.79 -24.68 12.42
C LEU A 445 -47.14 -23.29 12.23
N GLN A 446 -45.91 -23.29 11.67
CA GLN A 446 -45.13 -22.07 11.40
C GLN A 446 -44.94 -21.19 12.64
N ASP A 447 -44.80 -21.82 13.80
CA ASP A 447 -44.51 -21.16 15.05
C ASP A 447 -43.05 -21.41 15.44
N VAL A 448 -42.23 -20.35 15.33
CA VAL A 448 -40.78 -20.40 15.50
C VAL A 448 -40.41 -20.90 16.90
N LEU A 449 -41.11 -20.45 17.95
CA LEU A 449 -40.79 -20.85 19.32
C LEU A 449 -41.09 -22.33 19.57
N ILE A 450 -42.21 -22.84 19.12
CA ILE A 450 -42.60 -24.26 19.29
C ILE A 450 -41.60 -25.14 18.51
N THR A 451 -41.27 -24.77 17.29
CA THR A 451 -40.34 -25.55 16.47
C THR A 451 -38.95 -25.58 17.07
N HIS A 452 -38.43 -24.44 17.56
CA HIS A 452 -37.13 -24.39 18.22
C HIS A 452 -37.13 -25.04 19.60
N SER A 453 -38.23 -24.94 20.36
CA SER A 453 -38.40 -25.68 21.62
C SER A 453 -38.30 -27.18 21.40
N ALA A 454 -39.01 -27.72 20.40
CA ALA A 454 -38.91 -29.13 20.03
C ALA A 454 -37.48 -29.52 19.67
N HIS A 455 -36.81 -28.69 18.86
CA HIS A 455 -35.45 -28.93 18.42
C HIS A 455 -34.48 -29.02 19.62
N VAL A 456 -34.49 -28.01 20.50
CA VAL A 456 -33.60 -28.01 21.70
C VAL A 456 -33.92 -29.17 22.64
N ALA A 457 -35.20 -29.39 22.91
CA ALA A 457 -35.61 -30.42 23.85
C ALA A 457 -35.22 -31.83 23.40
N PHE A 458 -35.34 -32.13 22.11
CA PHE A 458 -34.94 -33.42 21.56
C PHE A 458 -33.43 -33.56 21.40
N MET A 459 -32.72 -32.48 21.08
CA MET A 459 -31.24 -32.49 21.06
C MET A 459 -30.65 -32.76 22.44
N ASP A 460 -31.30 -32.31 23.49
CA ASP A 460 -30.87 -32.51 24.88
C ASP A 460 -31.25 -33.86 25.45
N ALA A 461 -32.20 -34.54 24.83
CA ALA A 461 -32.74 -35.80 25.36
C ALA A 461 -31.68 -36.91 25.34
N GLN A 462 -31.73 -37.75 26.38
CA GLN A 462 -30.89 -38.92 26.50
C GLN A 462 -31.71 -40.17 26.28
N TYR A 463 -31.58 -40.79 25.13
CA TYR A 463 -32.26 -42.02 24.72
C TYR A 463 -31.54 -43.25 25.25
N PRO A 464 -32.22 -44.41 25.31
CA PRO A 464 -31.54 -45.68 25.62
C PRO A 464 -30.44 -45.98 24.60
N PRO A 465 -29.29 -46.52 25.04
CA PRO A 465 -28.22 -46.96 24.12
C PRO A 465 -28.76 -47.97 23.08
N GLY A 466 -28.34 -47.80 21.83
CA GLY A 466 -28.77 -48.64 20.69
C GLY A 466 -30.17 -48.29 20.13
N SER A 467 -30.78 -47.18 20.56
CA SER A 467 -32.02 -46.69 19.95
C SER A 467 -31.80 -46.29 18.50
N GLU A 468 -32.75 -46.68 17.63
CA GLU A 468 -32.76 -46.21 16.23
C GLU A 468 -33.22 -44.75 16.13
N PRO A 469 -33.03 -44.05 14.99
CA PRO A 469 -33.52 -42.73 14.76
C PRO A 469 -35.04 -42.68 14.99
N GLN A 470 -35.48 -41.66 15.73
CA GLN A 470 -36.90 -41.50 16.11
C GLN A 470 -37.61 -40.44 15.23
N VAL A 471 -38.89 -40.65 14.98
CA VAL A 471 -39.71 -39.67 14.27
C VAL A 471 -40.95 -39.35 15.14
N TYR A 472 -41.05 -38.07 15.49
CA TYR A 472 -42.17 -37.58 16.31
C TYR A 472 -43.05 -36.66 15.48
N GLN A 473 -44.39 -36.79 15.71
CA GLN A 473 -45.37 -35.94 15.04
C GLN A 473 -46.31 -35.35 16.07
N TYR A 474 -46.48 -34.05 16.04
CA TYR A 474 -47.37 -33.27 16.85
C TYR A 474 -48.49 -32.68 15.99
N VAL A 475 -49.73 -32.78 16.49
CA VAL A 475 -50.91 -32.18 15.86
C VAL A 475 -51.49 -31.18 16.83
N PHE A 476 -51.34 -29.89 16.49
CA PHE A 476 -51.85 -28.79 17.30
C PHE A 476 -53.23 -28.34 16.78
N ARG A 477 -54.22 -28.35 17.65
CA ARG A 477 -55.57 -27.90 17.34
C ARG A 477 -56.13 -27.12 18.52
N PRO A 478 -56.76 -25.93 18.28
CA PRO A 478 -57.41 -25.20 19.36
C PRO A 478 -58.58 -26.10 19.97
N PRO A 479 -58.80 -25.98 21.29
CA PRO A 479 -59.90 -26.68 21.91
C PRO A 479 -61.24 -26.28 21.24
N PRO A 480 -62.19 -27.17 21.13
CA PRO A 480 -63.52 -26.84 20.61
C PRO A 480 -64.09 -25.71 21.46
N ARG A 481 -64.63 -24.69 20.80
CA ARG A 481 -65.33 -23.56 21.44
C ARG A 481 -66.61 -23.98 22.11
#